data_7ca22a5e7fccab82b0ce62a8d160d8a0
#
_entry.id   7ca22a5e7fccab82b0ce62a8d160d8a0
#
_cell.length_a   1.000
_cell.length_b   1.000
_cell.length_c   1.000
_cell.angle_alpha   90.00
_cell.angle_beta   90.00
_cell.angle_gamma   90.00
#
_symmetry.space_group_name_H-M   'P 1'
#
loop_
_entity.id
_entity.type
_entity.pdbx_description
1 polymer ?
#
loop_
_entity_poly.entity_id
_entity_poly.type
_entity_poly.pdbx_seq_one_letter_code
_entity_poly.pdbx_strand_id
1 'polypeptide(L)'
;SSHIHGEGEYSNIQNGFDLICKLDITALKVTSGLQPTASPELMFEKFAGVDYFIRGESEFVLSDVADYLDEDKNIKSIKGVVYKENGKVKCNPRQDIISNLDDIPFYDYSLVEDQLFFRPFNGKVVRAVDYELSRGCPYTCTYCVETVIQKYYGFSEISKNGVLSNAKQYLRNKSGQRIFDEIKTIHDKLGVTY
;
A
#
# COMPACT_ATOMS: atom_id res chain seq x y z
N SER A 1 -3.45 -0.27 -4.35
CA SER A 1 -2.88 0.92 -3.70
C SER A 1 -3.08 2.14 -4.58
N SER A 2 -3.51 3.24 -3.99
CA SER A 2 -3.72 4.50 -4.70
C SER A 2 -2.45 5.33 -4.66
N HIS A 3 -1.66 5.31 -5.73
CA HIS A 3 -0.58 6.26 -5.95
C HIS A 3 -1.09 7.30 -6.95
N ILE A 4 -1.17 8.55 -6.51
CA ILE A 4 -1.61 9.66 -7.36
C ILE A 4 -0.38 10.48 -7.70
N HIS A 5 0.03 10.47 -8.97
CA HIS A 5 1.17 11.23 -9.48
C HIS A 5 0.76 12.50 -10.25
N GLY A 6 -0.54 12.69 -10.49
CA GLY A 6 -1.06 13.86 -11.19
C GLY A 6 -2.58 13.86 -11.34
N GLU A 7 -3.14 14.93 -11.87
CA GLU A 7 -4.59 15.09 -12.06
C GLU A 7 -5.21 13.99 -12.93
N GLY A 8 -4.51 13.54 -13.97
CA GLY A 8 -4.99 12.47 -14.85
C GLY A 8 -5.15 11.14 -14.14
N GLU A 9 -4.20 10.76 -13.29
CA GLU A 9 -4.30 9.55 -12.47
C GLU A 9 -5.39 9.66 -11.40
N TYR A 10 -5.51 10.83 -10.79
CA TYR A 10 -6.60 11.09 -9.84
C TYR A 10 -7.96 10.88 -10.48
N SER A 11 -8.18 11.43 -11.68
CA SER A 11 -9.42 11.28 -12.42
C SER A 11 -9.70 9.82 -12.79
N ASN A 12 -8.69 9.04 -13.18
CA ASN A 12 -8.83 7.63 -13.50
C ASN A 12 -9.18 6.79 -12.25
N ILE A 13 -8.54 7.08 -11.13
CA ILE A 13 -8.86 6.43 -9.84
C ILE A 13 -10.30 6.78 -9.44
N GLN A 14 -10.68 8.05 -9.53
CA GLN A 14 -12.05 8.49 -9.23
C GLN A 14 -13.07 7.77 -10.12
N ASN A 15 -12.85 7.72 -11.43
CA ASN A 15 -13.72 7.03 -12.37
C ASN A 15 -13.84 5.54 -12.06
N GLY A 16 -12.75 4.90 -11.64
CA GLY A 16 -12.75 3.50 -11.20
C GLY A 16 -13.63 3.29 -9.95
N PHE A 17 -13.49 4.13 -8.95
CA PHE A 17 -14.34 4.08 -7.75
C PHE A 17 -15.79 4.39 -8.05
N ASP A 18 -16.07 5.37 -8.90
CA ASP A 18 -17.44 5.71 -9.32
C ASP A 18 -18.09 4.54 -10.08
N LEU A 19 -17.31 3.82 -10.89
CA LEU A 19 -17.79 2.62 -11.57
C LEU A 19 -18.11 1.50 -10.57
N ILE A 20 -17.19 1.24 -9.62
CA ILE A 20 -17.40 0.23 -8.57
C ILE A 20 -18.65 0.57 -7.73
N CYS A 21 -18.89 1.86 -7.44
CA CYS A 21 -20.08 2.29 -6.70
C CYS A 21 -21.38 2.11 -7.48
N LYS A 22 -21.33 2.18 -8.83
CA LYS A 22 -22.48 1.96 -9.70
C LYS A 22 -22.82 0.48 -9.91
N LEU A 23 -21.83 -0.38 -9.71
CA LEU A 23 -22.04 -1.81 -9.69
C LEU A 23 -22.74 -2.15 -8.37
N ASP A 24 -23.89 -2.77 -8.41
CA ASP A 24 -24.59 -3.27 -7.20
C ASP A 24 -23.83 -4.47 -6.62
N ILE A 25 -22.68 -4.16 -6.00
CA ILE A 25 -21.78 -5.14 -5.42
C ILE A 25 -21.96 -5.13 -3.91
N THR A 26 -22.33 -6.27 -3.36
CA THR A 26 -22.42 -6.48 -1.91
C THR A 26 -21.05 -6.70 -1.25
N ALA A 27 -20.00 -6.90 -2.05
CA ALA A 27 -18.64 -7.09 -1.56
C ALA A 27 -18.13 -5.85 -0.83
N LEU A 28 -17.40 -6.08 0.26
CA LEU A 28 -16.75 -5.04 1.03
C LEU A 28 -15.65 -4.36 0.20
N LYS A 29 -15.68 -3.03 0.16
CA LYS A 29 -14.72 -2.21 -0.59
C LYS A 29 -13.69 -1.62 0.39
N VAL A 30 -12.49 -2.20 0.33
CA VAL A 30 -11.35 -1.79 1.18
C VAL A 30 -10.22 -1.28 0.30
N THR A 31 -9.60 -0.18 0.68
CA THR A 31 -8.42 0.34 -0.02
C THR A 31 -7.33 0.80 0.95
N SER A 32 -6.09 0.78 0.49
CA SER A 32 -4.90 1.10 1.26
C SER A 32 -3.92 1.92 0.44
N GLY A 33 -2.81 2.30 1.02
CA GLY A 33 -1.70 2.97 0.34
C GLY A 33 -1.30 4.28 0.99
N LEU A 34 -0.45 5.04 0.31
CA LEU A 34 0.12 6.27 0.85
C LEU A 34 -0.95 7.34 1.12
N GLN A 35 -1.91 7.49 0.22
CA GLN A 35 -2.94 8.52 0.32
C GLN A 35 -3.88 8.29 1.52
N PRO A 36 -4.49 7.11 1.71
CA PRO A 36 -5.26 6.82 2.91
C PRO A 36 -4.47 6.96 4.20
N THR A 37 -3.17 6.67 4.16
CA THR A 37 -2.30 6.82 5.33
C THR A 37 -2.09 8.29 5.69
N ALA A 38 -1.83 9.12 4.69
CA ALA A 38 -1.52 10.54 4.88
C ALA A 38 -2.77 11.40 5.18
N SER A 39 -3.89 11.14 4.49
CA SER A 39 -5.07 12.02 4.50
C SER A 39 -6.38 11.21 4.43
N PRO A 40 -6.71 10.42 5.46
CA PRO A 40 -7.88 9.54 5.44
C PRO A 40 -9.21 10.30 5.30
N GLU A 41 -9.33 11.48 5.89
CA GLU A 41 -10.52 12.32 5.79
C GLU A 41 -10.79 12.74 4.33
N LEU A 42 -9.75 13.20 3.64
CA LEU A 42 -9.82 13.57 2.23
C LEU A 42 -10.22 12.38 1.36
N MET A 43 -9.72 11.18 1.68
CA MET A 43 -10.08 9.98 0.95
C MET A 43 -11.58 9.67 1.06
N PHE A 44 -12.17 9.78 2.25
CA PHE A 44 -13.61 9.61 2.42
C PHE A 44 -14.45 10.74 1.81
N GLU A 45 -13.88 11.90 1.63
CA GLU A 45 -14.53 13.01 0.90
C GLU A 45 -14.57 12.74 -0.61
N LYS A 46 -13.45 12.24 -1.15
CA LYS A 46 -13.26 12.07 -2.59
C LYS A 46 -13.75 10.75 -3.16
N PHE A 47 -13.70 9.69 -2.38
CA PHE A 47 -14.04 8.33 -2.82
C PHE A 47 -15.28 7.81 -2.09
N ALA A 48 -16.44 8.25 -2.56
CA ALA A 48 -17.71 7.72 -2.08
C ALA A 48 -17.82 6.22 -2.40
N GLY A 49 -18.40 5.46 -1.49
CA GLY A 49 -18.62 4.02 -1.68
C GLY A 49 -17.46 3.11 -1.28
N VAL A 50 -16.36 3.64 -0.76
CA VAL A 50 -15.36 2.85 -0.06
C VAL A 50 -15.83 2.66 1.39
N ASP A 51 -15.82 1.42 1.85
CA ASP A 51 -16.31 1.06 3.19
C ASP A 51 -15.22 1.31 4.25
N TYR A 52 -13.98 0.90 3.95
CA TYR A 52 -12.85 1.04 4.85
C TYR A 52 -11.58 1.46 4.11
N PHE A 53 -10.79 2.31 4.77
CA PHE A 53 -9.41 2.57 4.39
C PHE A 53 -8.45 1.92 5.40
N ILE A 54 -7.28 1.49 4.93
CA ILE A 54 -6.21 1.00 5.78
C ILE A 54 -5.07 2.01 5.75
N ARG A 55 -4.61 2.44 6.91
CA ARG A 55 -3.45 3.29 7.09
C ARG A 55 -2.21 2.45 7.38
N GLY A 56 -1.12 2.78 6.73
CA GLY A 56 0.15 2.07 6.85
C GLY A 56 0.24 0.87 5.93
N GLU A 57 1.08 -0.07 6.30
CA GLU A 57 1.30 -1.31 5.55
C GLU A 57 0.10 -2.24 5.71
N SER A 58 -0.45 -2.70 4.59
CA SER A 58 -1.78 -3.31 4.59
C SER A 58 -1.78 -4.84 4.57
N GLU A 59 -0.65 -5.48 4.38
CA GLU A 59 -0.56 -6.91 4.12
C GLU A 59 -1.27 -7.74 5.20
N PHE A 60 -0.85 -7.58 6.45
CA PHE A 60 -1.45 -8.33 7.56
C PHE A 60 -2.83 -7.78 7.97
N VAL A 61 -3.05 -6.47 7.82
CA VAL A 61 -4.37 -5.89 8.13
C VAL A 61 -5.44 -6.40 7.17
N LEU A 62 -5.12 -6.61 5.89
CA LEU A 62 -6.05 -7.21 4.93
C LEU A 62 -6.39 -8.66 5.29
N SER A 63 -5.40 -9.42 5.77
CA SER A 63 -5.64 -10.76 6.31
C SER A 63 -6.58 -10.71 7.51
N ASP A 64 -6.29 -9.84 8.48
CA ASP A 64 -7.16 -9.65 9.66
C ASP A 64 -8.59 -9.25 9.25
N VAL A 65 -8.74 -8.39 8.24
CA VAL A 65 -10.07 -8.00 7.72
C VAL A 65 -10.81 -9.21 7.14
N ALA A 66 -10.13 -10.07 6.38
CA ALA A 66 -10.71 -11.28 5.82
C ALA A 66 -11.14 -12.26 6.93
N ASP A 67 -10.25 -12.52 7.90
CA ASP A 67 -10.53 -13.40 9.02
C ASP A 67 -11.71 -12.89 9.87
N TYR A 68 -11.80 -11.57 10.09
CA TYR A 68 -12.90 -10.96 10.85
C TYR A 68 -14.23 -11.04 10.09
N LEU A 69 -14.21 -10.99 8.76
CA LEU A 69 -15.40 -11.21 7.94
C LEU A 69 -15.90 -12.65 8.05
N ASP A 70 -14.98 -13.62 7.96
CA ASP A 70 -15.31 -15.05 8.03
C ASP A 70 -15.83 -15.45 9.43
N GLU A 71 -15.34 -14.78 10.47
CA GLU A 71 -15.73 -15.03 11.86
C GLU A 71 -16.88 -14.13 12.39
N ASP A 72 -17.48 -13.31 11.51
CA ASP A 72 -18.51 -12.31 11.86
C ASP A 72 -18.09 -11.35 12.99
N LYS A 73 -16.81 -10.98 12.99
CA LYS A 73 -16.22 -10.06 13.97
C LYS A 73 -16.27 -8.60 13.48
N ASN A 74 -16.11 -7.69 14.42
CA ASN A 74 -16.16 -6.26 14.12
C ASN A 74 -14.86 -5.71 13.51
N ILE A 75 -14.83 -5.52 12.20
CA ILE A 75 -13.71 -4.93 11.45
C ILE A 75 -13.27 -3.57 12.02
N LYS A 76 -14.19 -2.80 12.59
CA LYS A 76 -13.89 -1.50 13.19
C LYS A 76 -12.99 -1.57 14.43
N SER A 77 -12.66 -2.76 14.92
CA SER A 77 -11.70 -2.95 16.02
C SER A 77 -10.26 -3.19 15.57
N ILE A 78 -10.04 -3.43 14.28
CA ILE A 78 -8.70 -3.76 13.74
C ILE A 78 -7.82 -2.51 13.72
N LYS A 79 -6.58 -2.61 14.22
CA LYS A 79 -5.59 -1.53 14.14
C LYS A 79 -5.34 -1.11 12.68
N GLY A 80 -5.13 0.18 12.46
CA GLY A 80 -4.89 0.73 11.12
C GLY A 80 -6.13 0.92 10.26
N VAL A 81 -7.27 0.34 10.62
CA VAL A 81 -8.53 0.52 9.90
C VAL A 81 -9.11 1.91 10.16
N VAL A 82 -9.61 2.53 9.11
CA VAL A 82 -10.32 3.81 9.12
C VAL A 82 -11.69 3.62 8.50
N TYR A 83 -12.70 4.16 9.14
CA TYR A 83 -14.10 4.04 8.72
C TYR A 83 -14.88 5.31 9.00
N LYS A 84 -16.07 5.40 8.42
CA LYS A 84 -17.01 6.48 8.68
C LYS A 84 -18.12 6.03 9.62
N GLU A 85 -18.40 6.81 10.63
CA GLU A 85 -19.47 6.55 11.59
C GLU A 85 -20.17 7.85 11.95
N ASN A 86 -21.49 7.88 11.78
CA ASN A 86 -22.32 9.07 12.03
C ASN A 86 -21.76 10.32 11.28
N GLY A 87 -21.30 10.13 10.04
CA GLY A 87 -20.74 11.18 9.20
C GLY A 87 -19.31 11.62 9.57
N LYS A 88 -18.72 11.07 10.62
CA LYS A 88 -17.36 11.41 11.08
C LYS A 88 -16.38 10.29 10.74
N VAL A 89 -15.19 10.65 10.31
CA VAL A 89 -14.09 9.73 10.08
C VAL A 89 -13.52 9.29 11.43
N LYS A 90 -13.39 7.99 11.61
CA LYS A 90 -12.78 7.33 12.78
C LYS A 90 -11.52 6.62 12.35
N CYS A 91 -10.42 6.93 13.00
CA CYS A 91 -9.14 6.28 12.78
C CYS A 91 -8.82 5.40 14.00
N ASN A 92 -8.65 4.11 13.78
CA ASN A 92 -8.18 3.22 14.83
C ASN A 92 -6.71 3.50 15.17
N PRO A 93 -6.22 3.03 16.33
CA PRO A 93 -4.81 3.09 16.65
C PRO A 93 -3.96 2.54 15.49
N ARG A 94 -2.80 3.15 15.27
CA ARG A 94 -1.90 2.67 14.22
C ARG A 94 -1.46 1.23 14.50
N GLN A 95 -1.22 0.49 13.43
CA GLN A 95 -0.51 -0.77 13.49
C GLN A 95 1.01 -0.53 13.60
N ASP A 96 1.72 -1.54 14.05
CA ASP A 96 3.16 -1.50 14.05
C ASP A 96 3.70 -1.66 12.62
N ILE A 97 4.87 -1.08 12.37
CA ILE A 97 5.55 -1.24 11.09
C ILE A 97 6.02 -2.70 10.93
N ILE A 98 5.92 -3.28 9.76
CA ILE A 98 6.42 -4.64 9.50
C ILE A 98 7.96 -4.60 9.60
N SER A 99 8.50 -5.12 10.68
CA SER A 99 9.94 -5.04 10.97
C SER A 99 10.79 -5.96 10.09
N ASN A 100 10.26 -7.12 9.74
CA ASN A 100 10.91 -8.11 8.87
C ASN A 100 10.11 -8.28 7.58
N LEU A 101 10.65 -7.83 6.46
CA LEU A 101 9.96 -7.93 5.16
C LEU A 101 9.91 -9.36 4.60
N ASP A 102 10.70 -10.27 5.14
CA ASP A 102 10.67 -11.67 4.76
C ASP A 102 9.42 -12.41 5.28
N ASP A 103 8.73 -11.84 6.26
CA ASP A 103 7.48 -12.39 6.79
C ASP A 103 6.28 -12.15 5.85
N ILE A 104 6.42 -11.23 4.88
CA ILE A 104 5.39 -10.95 3.89
C ILE A 104 5.34 -12.11 2.88
N PRO A 105 4.18 -12.72 2.59
CA PRO A 105 4.08 -13.76 1.56
C PRO A 105 4.59 -13.30 0.19
N PHE A 106 4.98 -14.25 -0.66
CA PHE A 106 5.28 -13.95 -2.06
C PHE A 106 4.01 -13.44 -2.76
N TYR A 107 4.18 -12.44 -3.62
CA TYR A 107 3.07 -11.98 -4.45
C TYR A 107 2.58 -13.10 -5.38
N ASP A 108 1.28 -13.30 -5.40
CA ASP A 108 0.66 -14.21 -6.35
C ASP A 108 0.38 -13.48 -7.67
N TYR A 109 1.33 -13.56 -8.57
CA TYR A 109 1.21 -12.95 -9.89
C TYR A 109 0.22 -13.70 -10.82
N SER A 110 -0.30 -14.87 -10.42
CA SER A 110 -1.33 -15.57 -11.20
C SER A 110 -2.66 -14.83 -11.23
N LEU A 111 -2.88 -13.92 -10.28
CA LEU A 111 -4.05 -13.07 -10.20
C LEU A 111 -3.96 -11.83 -11.11
N VAL A 112 -2.82 -11.61 -11.76
CA VAL A 112 -2.54 -10.43 -12.57
C VAL A 112 -2.64 -10.79 -14.05
N GLU A 113 -3.33 -9.94 -14.83
CA GLU A 113 -3.44 -10.13 -16.28
C GLU A 113 -2.07 -10.06 -16.96
N ASP A 114 -1.81 -10.96 -17.89
CA ASP A 114 -0.53 -11.09 -18.60
C ASP A 114 -0.10 -9.79 -19.28
N GLN A 115 -1.04 -9.00 -19.76
CA GLN A 115 -0.78 -7.71 -20.40
C GLN A 115 -0.03 -6.73 -19.48
N LEU A 116 -0.20 -6.81 -18.17
CA LEU A 116 0.44 -5.91 -17.19
C LEU A 116 1.95 -6.13 -17.06
N PHE A 117 2.46 -7.25 -17.56
CA PHE A 117 3.90 -7.53 -17.59
C PHE A 117 4.61 -6.92 -18.80
N PHE A 118 3.89 -6.44 -19.81
CA PHE A 118 4.51 -5.82 -20.98
C PHE A 118 4.75 -4.33 -20.75
N ARG A 119 6.02 -3.93 -20.78
CA ARG A 119 6.47 -2.57 -20.51
C ARG A 119 7.29 -2.01 -21.68
N PRO A 120 7.11 -0.74 -22.03
CA PRO A 120 8.01 -0.07 -22.97
C PRO A 120 9.35 0.20 -22.27
N PHE A 121 10.43 -0.30 -22.85
CA PHE A 121 11.78 -0.07 -22.33
C PHE A 121 12.76 0.02 -23.50
N ASN A 122 13.53 1.14 -23.57
CA ASN A 122 14.56 1.38 -24.57
C ASN A 122 14.07 1.13 -26.02
N GLY A 123 12.90 1.66 -26.39
CA GLY A 123 12.31 1.53 -27.72
C GLY A 123 11.76 0.15 -28.08
N LYS A 124 11.68 -0.77 -27.13
CA LYS A 124 11.13 -2.12 -27.29
C LYS A 124 10.05 -2.37 -26.25
N VAL A 125 9.19 -3.34 -26.50
CA VAL A 125 8.31 -3.89 -25.48
C VAL A 125 9.02 -5.08 -24.84
N VAL A 126 9.19 -5.02 -23.52
CA VAL A 126 9.85 -6.08 -22.74
C VAL A 126 8.86 -6.65 -21.73
N ARG A 127 9.11 -7.87 -21.27
CA ARG A 127 8.38 -8.49 -20.18
C ARG A 127 9.10 -8.17 -18.88
N ALA A 128 8.47 -7.37 -18.02
CA ALA A 128 9.09 -6.81 -16.82
C ALA A 128 8.12 -6.78 -15.63
N VAL A 129 8.68 -6.81 -14.43
CA VAL A 129 7.96 -6.66 -13.16
C VAL A 129 8.67 -5.63 -12.30
N ASP A 130 7.89 -4.74 -11.67
CA ASP A 130 8.42 -3.88 -10.63
C ASP A 130 8.63 -4.71 -9.37
N TYR A 131 9.83 -4.66 -8.80
CA TYR A 131 10.20 -5.46 -7.65
C TYR A 131 10.67 -4.60 -6.47
N GLU A 132 10.11 -4.85 -5.30
CA GLU A 132 10.43 -4.14 -4.07
C GLU A 132 11.48 -4.89 -3.26
N LEU A 133 12.68 -4.29 -3.14
CA LEU A 133 13.79 -4.81 -2.35
C LEU A 133 13.74 -4.37 -0.88
N SER A 134 13.22 -3.16 -0.67
CA SER A 134 13.30 -2.47 0.62
C SER A 134 12.15 -1.49 0.80
N ARG A 135 11.86 -1.14 2.03
CA ARG A 135 10.88 -0.12 2.41
C ARG A 135 11.48 0.94 3.31
N GLY A 136 10.90 2.14 3.22
CA GLY A 136 11.27 3.31 3.98
C GLY A 136 12.28 4.19 3.24
N CYS A 137 12.32 5.45 3.66
CA CYS A 137 13.24 6.45 3.13
C CYS A 137 13.87 7.21 4.30
N PRO A 138 15.18 7.42 4.32
CA PRO A 138 15.83 8.16 5.40
C PRO A 138 15.67 9.67 5.28
N TYR A 139 15.31 10.16 4.09
CA TYR A 139 15.25 11.59 3.80
C TYR A 139 13.94 12.22 4.25
N THR A 140 14.01 13.50 4.62
CA THR A 140 12.88 14.28 5.12
C THR A 140 12.51 15.41 4.15
N CYS A 141 12.38 15.08 2.87
CA CYS A 141 12.04 16.06 1.83
C CYS A 141 10.68 16.70 2.10
N THR A 142 10.63 18.02 2.10
CA THR A 142 9.43 18.81 2.50
C THR A 142 8.22 18.61 1.59
N TYR A 143 8.44 18.21 0.34
CA TYR A 143 7.40 17.97 -0.66
C TYR A 143 6.93 16.51 -0.71
N CYS A 144 7.57 15.61 0.02
CA CYS A 144 7.34 14.18 -0.13
C CYS A 144 6.34 13.66 0.92
N VAL A 145 5.35 12.89 0.47
CA VAL A 145 4.38 12.23 1.35
C VAL A 145 5.05 11.29 2.37
N GLU A 146 6.23 10.80 2.05
CA GLU A 146 7.01 9.91 2.92
C GLU A 146 7.25 10.52 4.30
N THR A 147 7.43 11.85 4.39
CA THR A 147 7.59 12.54 5.69
C THR A 147 6.35 12.44 6.57
N VAL A 148 5.16 12.33 5.96
CA VAL A 148 3.90 12.12 6.68
C VAL A 148 3.81 10.67 7.15
N ILE A 149 4.22 9.71 6.31
CA ILE A 149 4.25 8.29 6.66
C ILE A 149 5.25 8.01 7.79
N GLN A 150 6.44 8.62 7.71
CA GLN A 150 7.43 8.57 8.79
C GLN A 150 6.81 9.00 10.13
N LYS A 151 6.16 10.15 10.15
CA LYS A 151 5.47 10.67 11.35
C LYS A 151 4.35 9.75 11.83
N TYR A 152 3.59 9.18 10.89
CA TYR A 152 2.55 8.22 11.22
C TYR A 152 3.12 7.03 12.00
N TYR A 153 4.27 6.52 11.62
CA TYR A 153 4.96 5.44 12.33
C TYR A 153 5.79 5.89 13.54
N GLY A 154 5.82 7.18 13.84
CA GLY A 154 6.52 7.74 15.00
C GLY A 154 8.00 8.08 14.73
N PHE A 155 8.41 8.12 13.46
CA PHE A 155 9.75 8.54 13.07
C PHE A 155 9.72 10.03 12.71
N SER A 156 10.05 10.90 13.66
CA SER A 156 9.98 12.36 13.49
C SER A 156 11.24 13.10 13.86
N GLU A 157 12.20 12.42 14.46
CA GLU A 157 13.48 13.05 14.86
C GLU A 157 14.40 13.20 13.65
N ILE A 158 14.80 14.44 13.39
CA ILE A 158 15.63 14.79 12.24
C ILE A 158 17.04 15.16 12.74
N SER A 159 18.04 14.54 12.14
CA SER A 159 19.45 14.89 12.37
C SER A 159 19.79 16.25 11.75
N LYS A 160 20.95 16.82 12.13
CA LYS A 160 21.44 18.09 11.56
C LYS A 160 21.60 18.07 10.03
N ASN A 161 21.69 16.89 9.43
CA ASN A 161 21.87 16.70 7.98
C ASN A 161 20.54 16.47 7.23
N GLY A 162 19.39 16.70 7.85
CA GLY A 162 18.08 16.54 7.21
C GLY A 162 17.68 15.08 6.96
N VAL A 163 18.25 14.15 7.73
CA VAL A 163 17.97 12.71 7.65
C VAL A 163 17.35 12.26 8.98
N LEU A 164 16.50 11.23 8.97
CA LEU A 164 15.96 10.65 10.20
C LEU A 164 17.07 10.19 11.13
N SER A 165 17.01 10.57 12.42
CA SER A 165 17.99 10.16 13.43
C SER A 165 17.99 8.64 13.67
N ASN A 166 16.83 8.01 13.56
CA ASN A 166 16.60 6.58 13.75
C ASN A 166 16.28 5.86 12.43
N ALA A 167 16.86 6.31 11.32
CA ALA A 167 16.63 5.80 9.98
C ALA A 167 16.78 4.27 9.86
N LYS A 168 17.71 3.65 10.60
CA LYS A 168 17.93 2.21 10.58
C LYS A 168 16.73 1.37 11.01
N GLN A 169 15.84 1.91 11.82
CA GLN A 169 14.62 1.24 12.26
C GLN A 169 13.49 1.37 11.23
N TYR A 170 13.53 2.45 10.45
CA TYR A 170 12.55 2.74 9.41
C TYR A 170 12.91 2.10 8.08
N LEU A 171 14.20 2.03 7.75
CA LEU A 171 14.72 1.36 6.56
C LEU A 171 14.78 -0.15 6.79
N ARG A 172 14.05 -0.89 5.99
CA ARG A 172 13.96 -2.35 6.09
C ARG A 172 14.22 -2.95 4.73
N ASN A 173 15.03 -3.99 4.71
CA ASN A 173 15.38 -4.73 3.49
C ASN A 173 14.91 -6.18 3.64
N LYS A 174 14.52 -6.78 2.52
CA LYS A 174 14.42 -8.23 2.43
C LYS A 174 15.81 -8.84 2.56
N SER A 175 15.90 -10.07 3.05
CA SER A 175 17.17 -10.82 3.05
C SER A 175 17.63 -11.14 1.62
N GLY A 176 18.92 -11.33 1.44
CA GLY A 176 19.47 -11.71 0.14
C GLY A 176 18.89 -13.04 -0.38
N GLN A 177 18.64 -13.99 0.52
CA GLN A 177 18.00 -15.26 0.14
C GLN A 177 16.57 -15.05 -0.32
N ARG A 178 15.78 -14.23 0.40
CA ARG A 178 14.41 -13.89 0.03
C ARG A 178 14.35 -13.22 -1.35
N ILE A 179 15.23 -12.25 -1.60
CA ILE A 179 15.33 -11.55 -2.89
C ILE A 179 15.62 -12.54 -4.01
N PHE A 180 16.60 -13.43 -3.81
CA PHE A 180 16.96 -14.44 -4.80
C PHE A 180 15.78 -15.35 -5.13
N ASP A 181 15.09 -15.88 -4.12
CA ASP A 181 13.98 -16.81 -4.28
C ASP A 181 12.78 -16.17 -4.98
N GLU A 182 12.46 -14.93 -4.64
CA GLU A 182 11.39 -14.17 -5.29
C GLU A 182 11.73 -13.87 -6.76
N ILE A 183 12.92 -13.32 -7.04
CA ILE A 183 13.34 -13.02 -8.42
C ILE A 183 13.40 -14.29 -9.27
N LYS A 184 13.94 -15.37 -8.71
CA LYS A 184 13.93 -16.68 -9.39
C LYS A 184 12.53 -17.16 -9.70
N THR A 185 11.61 -17.04 -8.76
CA THR A 185 10.20 -17.40 -8.93
C THR A 185 9.54 -16.58 -10.03
N ILE A 186 9.76 -15.25 -10.02
CA ILE A 186 9.26 -14.34 -11.05
C ILE A 186 9.81 -14.72 -12.42
N HIS A 187 11.12 -14.92 -12.53
CA HIS A 187 11.76 -15.31 -13.78
C HIS A 187 11.20 -16.66 -14.32
N ASP A 188 11.18 -17.68 -13.48
CA ASP A 188 10.82 -19.04 -13.90
C ASP A 188 9.33 -19.18 -14.24
N LYS A 189 8.44 -18.49 -13.49
CA LYS A 189 7.00 -18.59 -13.72
C LYS A 189 6.47 -17.62 -14.76
N LEU A 190 7.04 -16.43 -14.85
CA LEU A 190 6.50 -15.35 -15.69
C LEU A 190 7.36 -15.07 -16.93
N GLY A 191 8.55 -15.69 -17.06
CA GLY A 191 9.46 -15.41 -18.17
C GLY A 191 9.93 -13.96 -18.23
N VAL A 192 10.00 -13.29 -17.08
CA VAL A 192 10.46 -11.92 -16.96
C VAL A 192 11.96 -11.85 -17.14
N THR A 193 12.43 -10.91 -17.93
CA THR A 193 13.85 -10.69 -18.25
C THR A 193 14.38 -9.34 -17.80
N TYR A 194 13.50 -8.46 -17.31
CA TYR A 194 13.81 -7.13 -16.80
C TYR A 194 13.04 -6.82 -15.52
#